data_eb409dc3d275f44037dfb6b2433f68a4
#
_entry.id   eb409dc3d275f44037dfb6b2433f68a4
#
_cell.length_a   1.000
_cell.length_b   1.000
_cell.length_c   1.000
_cell.angle_alpha   90.00
_cell.angle_beta   90.00
_cell.angle_gamma   90.00
#
_symmetry.space_group_name_H-M   'P 1'
#
loop_
_entity.id
_entity.type
_entity.pdbx_description
1 polymer ?
#
loop_
_entity_poly.entity_id
_entity_poly.type
_entity_poly.pdbx_seq_one_letter_code
_entity_poly.pdbx_strand_id
1 'polypeptide(L)'
;MRNGVTLVEDPERLDSLDQCKIILVSGSTGSGKSLLLETLEKAGEQVIHLERLAKHKGSTLGNYPGEPQPSQKMFESLLWHQIQFQLDPSQVIWVENESAKVGKVAVPNRLWKKMCQSPRIHMVVQLEDRVKFTMSDYSYFCDKENAANSAGSLEDLLGRLEKHAGKQKSKDWIQLAKEGDFEKLTKELIVGYYDLNYKKPRGDPLATYEVNCD
;
A
#
# COMPACT_ATOMS: atom_id res chain seq x y z
N MET A 1 -30.19 -5.41 9.43
CA MET A 1 -29.28 -5.79 8.33
C MET A 1 -30.15 -6.43 7.24
N ARG A 2 -30.63 -5.65 6.31
CA ARG A 2 -31.49 -6.11 5.23
C ARG A 2 -30.84 -5.82 3.89
N ASN A 3 -30.78 -6.85 3.06
CA ASN A 3 -30.48 -6.88 1.63
C ASN A 3 -29.06 -6.42 1.23
N GLY A 4 -28.30 -7.38 0.74
CA GLY A 4 -26.97 -7.34 0.17
C GLY A 4 -26.75 -6.42 -1.03
N VAL A 5 -27.18 -5.18 -0.95
CA VAL A 5 -26.75 -4.14 -1.87
C VAL A 5 -25.38 -3.72 -1.41
N THR A 6 -24.37 -3.93 -2.24
CA THR A 6 -23.05 -3.34 -2.08
C THR A 6 -23.28 -1.84 -2.09
N LEU A 7 -23.05 -1.18 -0.95
CA LEU A 7 -23.31 0.25 -0.74
C LEU A 7 -22.61 1.15 -1.76
N VAL A 8 -21.65 0.60 -2.49
CA VAL A 8 -20.84 1.27 -3.52
C VAL A 8 -21.49 1.22 -4.92
N GLU A 9 -22.54 0.41 -5.12
CA GLU A 9 -23.26 0.31 -6.41
C GLU A 9 -24.50 1.21 -6.46
N ASP A 10 -24.82 1.92 -5.38
CA ASP A 10 -25.90 2.90 -5.37
C ASP A 10 -25.43 4.19 -6.09
N PRO A 11 -25.95 4.48 -7.31
CA PRO A 11 -25.51 5.62 -8.11
C PRO A 11 -25.67 6.97 -7.38
N GLU A 12 -26.71 7.15 -6.58
CA GLU A 12 -26.99 8.40 -5.86
C GLU A 12 -25.96 8.68 -4.75
N ARG A 13 -25.27 7.63 -4.25
CA ARG A 13 -24.27 7.74 -3.18
C ARG A 13 -22.85 7.94 -3.68
N LEU A 14 -22.62 7.79 -4.97
CA LEU A 14 -21.30 7.95 -5.60
C LEU A 14 -21.14 9.28 -6.34
N ASP A 15 -22.18 10.08 -6.44
CA ASP A 15 -22.10 11.41 -7.06
C ASP A 15 -21.14 12.34 -6.32
N SER A 16 -20.98 12.16 -5.00
CA SER A 16 -19.97 12.86 -4.21
C SER A 16 -18.54 12.59 -4.68
N LEU A 17 -18.23 11.37 -5.14
CA LEU A 17 -16.89 11.04 -5.66
C LEU A 17 -16.55 11.81 -6.94
N ASP A 18 -17.52 12.06 -7.80
CA ASP A 18 -17.28 12.77 -9.07
C ASP A 18 -16.89 14.23 -8.83
N GLN A 19 -17.36 14.81 -7.74
CA GLN A 19 -17.04 16.17 -7.31
C GLN A 19 -15.71 16.28 -6.57
N CYS A 20 -15.22 15.16 -5.98
CA CYS A 20 -13.98 15.17 -5.22
C CYS A 20 -12.76 15.46 -6.09
N LYS A 21 -11.85 16.27 -5.58
CA LYS A 21 -10.52 16.50 -6.14
C LYS A 21 -9.54 15.53 -5.49
N ILE A 22 -9.13 14.50 -6.21
CA ILE A 22 -8.17 13.50 -5.70
C ILE A 22 -6.77 13.86 -6.17
N ILE A 23 -5.79 13.78 -5.27
CA ILE A 23 -4.36 13.79 -5.57
C ILE A 23 -3.77 12.48 -5.07
N LEU A 24 -3.05 11.78 -5.95
CA LEU A 24 -2.40 10.52 -5.61
C LEU A 24 -0.98 10.73 -5.10
N VAL A 25 -0.61 9.97 -4.08
CA VAL A 25 0.77 9.89 -3.60
C VAL A 25 1.41 8.63 -4.17
N SER A 26 2.41 8.78 -5.03
CA SER A 26 3.14 7.70 -5.69
C SER A 26 4.62 7.70 -5.29
N GLY A 27 5.28 6.57 -5.48
CA GLY A 27 6.69 6.36 -5.17
C GLY A 27 6.99 4.87 -5.07
N SER A 28 8.23 4.49 -5.25
CA SER A 28 8.69 3.10 -5.17
C SER A 28 8.45 2.49 -3.77
N THR A 29 8.63 1.20 -3.63
CA THR A 29 8.56 0.52 -2.32
C THR A 29 9.57 1.14 -1.36
N GLY A 30 9.13 1.41 -0.13
CA GLY A 30 9.97 2.04 0.90
C GLY A 30 10.15 3.55 0.76
N SER A 31 9.42 4.23 -0.14
CA SER A 31 9.54 5.69 -0.30
C SER A 31 8.79 6.52 0.76
N GLY A 32 8.18 5.90 1.77
CA GLY A 32 7.51 6.63 2.85
C GLY A 32 6.15 7.22 2.48
N LYS A 33 5.46 6.71 1.45
CA LYS A 33 4.11 7.18 1.05
C LYS A 33 3.13 7.21 2.21
N SER A 34 3.06 6.13 2.98
CA SER A 34 2.14 6.01 4.12
C SER A 34 2.48 7.02 5.20
N LEU A 35 3.76 7.26 5.49
CA LEU A 35 4.21 8.29 6.44
C LEU A 35 3.83 9.70 5.98
N LEU A 36 3.99 10.01 4.69
CA LEU A 36 3.55 11.29 4.14
C LEU A 36 2.04 11.47 4.31
N LEU A 37 1.24 10.45 3.97
CA LEU A 37 -0.21 10.50 4.12
C LEU A 37 -0.64 10.67 5.58
N GLU A 38 0.01 9.98 6.52
CA GLU A 38 -0.22 10.17 7.96
C GLU A 38 0.14 11.59 8.42
N THR A 39 1.21 12.16 7.86
CA THR A 39 1.63 13.54 8.16
C THR A 39 0.61 14.54 7.64
N LEU A 40 0.10 14.34 6.44
CA LEU A 40 -0.98 15.15 5.86
C LEU A 40 -2.25 15.06 6.70
N GLU A 41 -2.65 13.85 7.12
CA GLU A 41 -3.81 13.62 7.98
C GLU A 41 -3.65 14.36 9.33
N LYS A 42 -2.46 14.29 9.95
CA LYS A 42 -2.15 15.05 11.20
C LYS A 42 -2.15 16.56 10.99
N ALA A 43 -1.86 17.04 9.80
CA ALA A 43 -1.93 18.46 9.44
C ALA A 43 -3.36 18.93 9.12
N GLY A 44 -4.35 18.04 9.18
CA GLY A 44 -5.75 18.36 8.93
C GLY A 44 -6.20 18.16 7.48
N GLU A 45 -5.34 17.61 6.64
CA GLU A 45 -5.69 17.26 5.26
C GLU A 45 -6.57 15.99 5.22
N GLN A 46 -7.39 15.88 4.18
CA GLN A 46 -8.25 14.72 3.99
C GLN A 46 -7.49 13.60 3.28
N VAL A 47 -7.47 12.42 3.88
CA VAL A 47 -6.72 11.27 3.37
C VAL A 47 -7.59 10.02 3.32
N ILE A 48 -7.51 9.27 2.23
CA ILE A 48 -8.01 7.89 2.15
C ILE A 48 -6.81 6.95 2.19
N HIS A 49 -6.67 6.20 3.27
CA HIS A 49 -5.65 5.16 3.43
C HIS A 49 -6.19 3.80 2.97
N LEU A 50 -6.00 3.47 1.69
CA LEU A 50 -6.48 2.20 1.12
C LEU A 50 -5.83 0.98 1.77
N GLU A 51 -4.52 1.04 2.04
CA GLU A 51 -3.78 -0.03 2.74
C GLU A 51 -4.30 -0.23 4.16
N ARG A 52 -4.53 0.85 4.91
CA ARG A 52 -5.08 0.80 6.27
C ARG A 52 -6.49 0.20 6.29
N LEU A 53 -7.37 0.64 5.38
CA LEU A 53 -8.71 0.08 5.24
C LEU A 53 -8.71 -1.39 4.84
N ALA A 54 -7.77 -1.77 3.99
CA ALA A 54 -7.59 -3.15 3.55
C ALA A 54 -6.86 -4.03 4.57
N LYS A 55 -6.28 -3.46 5.63
CA LYS A 55 -5.36 -4.14 6.55
C LYS A 55 -4.26 -4.89 5.79
N HIS A 56 -3.60 -4.19 4.86
CA HIS A 56 -2.59 -4.79 3.98
C HIS A 56 -1.71 -3.71 3.34
N LYS A 57 -0.40 -3.87 3.37
CA LYS A 57 0.58 -2.90 2.83
C LYS A 57 0.77 -2.96 1.30
N GLY A 58 -0.25 -3.31 0.54
CA GLY A 58 -0.23 -3.32 -0.93
C GLY A 58 0.76 -4.29 -1.60
N SER A 59 1.82 -4.69 -0.92
CA SER A 59 2.90 -5.52 -1.45
C SER A 59 2.64 -7.02 -1.32
N THR A 60 3.43 -7.86 -2.02
CA THR A 60 3.33 -9.33 -1.88
C THR A 60 3.59 -9.81 -0.44
N LEU A 61 4.39 -9.10 0.32
CA LEU A 61 4.70 -9.36 1.74
C LEU A 61 3.86 -8.48 2.70
N GLY A 62 2.83 -7.83 2.20
CA GLY A 62 2.11 -6.76 2.90
C GLY A 62 1.06 -7.20 3.92
N ASN A 63 0.94 -8.48 4.25
CA ASN A 63 0.01 -8.91 5.29
C ASN A 63 0.47 -8.46 6.67
N TYR A 64 -0.45 -7.94 7.48
CA TYR A 64 -0.17 -7.70 8.90
C TYR A 64 -0.22 -9.01 9.69
N PRO A 65 0.77 -9.25 10.58
CA PRO A 65 0.76 -10.42 11.45
C PRO A 65 -0.48 -10.45 12.34
N GLY A 66 -1.17 -11.60 12.38
CA GLY A 66 -2.34 -11.77 13.25
C GLY A 66 -3.60 -11.01 12.83
N GLU A 67 -3.52 -10.15 11.81
CA GLU A 67 -4.67 -9.37 11.34
C GLU A 67 -5.15 -9.80 9.96
N PRO A 68 -6.26 -10.55 9.85
CA PRO A 68 -6.80 -10.92 8.55
C PRO A 68 -7.37 -9.68 7.83
N GLN A 69 -7.19 -9.64 6.52
CA GLN A 69 -7.86 -8.64 5.71
C GLN A 69 -9.39 -8.69 5.88
N PRO A 70 -10.09 -7.56 5.79
CA PRO A 70 -11.55 -7.56 5.75
C PRO A 70 -12.07 -8.29 4.53
N SER A 71 -13.34 -8.70 4.58
CA SER A 71 -14.04 -9.15 3.37
C SER A 71 -14.17 -7.97 2.38
N GLN A 72 -14.36 -8.27 1.09
CA GLN A 72 -14.62 -7.24 0.07
C GLN A 72 -15.74 -6.29 0.50
N LYS A 73 -16.84 -6.83 0.96
CA LYS A 73 -18.01 -6.06 1.42
C LYS A 73 -17.68 -5.14 2.61
N MET A 74 -16.88 -5.61 3.56
CA MET A 74 -16.47 -4.80 4.70
C MET A 74 -15.54 -3.66 4.25
N PHE A 75 -14.57 -3.95 3.39
CA PHE A 75 -13.68 -2.94 2.83
C PHE A 75 -14.45 -1.84 2.10
N GLU A 76 -15.39 -2.20 1.23
CA GLU A 76 -16.26 -1.28 0.53
C GLU A 76 -17.12 -0.45 1.49
N SER A 77 -17.66 -1.08 2.55
CA SER A 77 -18.48 -0.38 3.55
C SER A 77 -17.68 0.64 4.34
N LEU A 78 -16.44 0.30 4.73
CA LEU A 78 -15.54 1.21 5.46
C LEU A 78 -15.15 2.40 4.57
N LEU A 79 -14.77 2.13 3.33
CA LEU A 79 -14.42 3.16 2.36
C LEU A 79 -15.59 4.09 2.07
N TRP A 80 -16.77 3.52 1.83
CA TRP A 80 -17.98 4.30 1.61
C TRP A 80 -18.31 5.18 2.83
N HIS A 81 -18.25 4.63 4.05
CA HIS A 81 -18.50 5.39 5.27
C HIS A 81 -17.56 6.59 5.38
N GLN A 82 -16.28 6.39 5.09
CA GLN A 82 -15.29 7.47 5.10
C GLN A 82 -15.65 8.56 4.08
N ILE A 83 -15.95 8.18 2.83
CA ILE A 83 -16.28 9.14 1.76
C ILE A 83 -17.55 9.93 2.06
N GLN A 84 -18.57 9.29 2.64
CA GLN A 84 -19.86 9.92 2.84
C GLN A 84 -19.97 10.79 4.10
N PHE A 85 -19.24 10.42 5.15
CA PHE A 85 -19.45 11.04 6.47
C PHE A 85 -18.22 11.73 7.04
N GLN A 86 -17.03 11.50 6.48
CA GLN A 86 -15.79 12.03 7.02
C GLN A 86 -15.05 12.96 6.07
N LEU A 87 -15.43 12.99 4.78
CA LEU A 87 -14.75 13.80 3.78
C LEU A 87 -15.68 14.89 3.22
N ASP A 88 -15.10 16.07 3.02
CA ASP A 88 -15.72 17.18 2.31
C ASP A 88 -15.33 17.12 0.82
N PRO A 89 -16.26 16.85 -0.10
CA PRO A 89 -15.96 16.72 -1.52
C PRO A 89 -15.46 18.01 -2.18
N SER A 90 -15.62 19.16 -1.53
CA SER A 90 -15.11 20.45 -2.04
C SER A 90 -13.61 20.62 -1.83
N GLN A 91 -13.00 19.87 -0.92
CA GLN A 91 -11.59 19.90 -0.60
C GLN A 91 -10.80 18.81 -1.33
N VAL A 92 -9.48 18.91 -1.31
CA VAL A 92 -8.59 17.90 -1.87
C VAL A 92 -8.60 16.65 -0.96
N ILE A 93 -8.62 15.48 -1.60
CA ILE A 93 -8.49 14.19 -0.93
C ILE A 93 -7.21 13.53 -1.40
N TRP A 94 -6.31 13.24 -0.47
CA TRP A 94 -5.07 12.53 -0.74
C TRP A 94 -5.29 11.03 -0.67
N VAL A 95 -4.77 10.28 -1.64
CA VAL A 95 -4.96 8.82 -1.73
C VAL A 95 -3.66 8.14 -2.12
N GLU A 96 -3.41 6.97 -1.59
CA GLU A 96 -2.29 6.12 -2.04
C GLU A 96 -2.47 5.74 -3.51
N ASN A 97 -1.39 5.86 -4.29
CA ASN A 97 -1.39 5.39 -5.68
C ASN A 97 -1.21 3.86 -5.72
N GLU A 98 -2.21 3.15 -5.25
CA GLU A 98 -2.24 1.69 -5.23
C GLU A 98 -2.77 1.10 -6.55
N SER A 99 -2.64 -0.21 -6.70
CA SER A 99 -3.25 -0.95 -7.80
C SER A 99 -4.77 -1.11 -7.60
N ALA A 100 -5.47 -1.64 -8.61
CA ALA A 100 -6.89 -1.98 -8.49
C ALA A 100 -7.18 -3.01 -7.38
N LYS A 101 -6.13 -3.62 -6.81
CA LYS A 101 -6.25 -4.58 -5.71
C LYS A 101 -5.23 -4.25 -4.63
N VAL A 102 -5.67 -4.32 -3.37
CA VAL A 102 -4.84 -4.23 -2.18
C VAL A 102 -4.92 -5.57 -1.44
N GLY A 103 -3.91 -6.41 -1.65
CA GLY A 103 -3.98 -7.81 -1.21
C GLY A 103 -5.13 -8.58 -1.86
N LYS A 104 -6.10 -9.02 -1.05
CA LYS A 104 -7.27 -9.81 -1.52
C LYS A 104 -8.49 -8.96 -1.88
N VAL A 105 -8.52 -7.69 -1.48
CA VAL A 105 -9.66 -6.80 -1.74
C VAL A 105 -9.40 -5.93 -2.97
N ALA A 106 -10.47 -5.60 -3.69
CA ALA A 106 -10.42 -4.76 -4.87
C ALA A 106 -10.95 -3.35 -4.55
N VAL A 107 -10.27 -2.34 -5.05
CA VAL A 107 -10.76 -0.95 -5.03
C VAL A 107 -12.01 -0.88 -5.91
N PRO A 108 -13.13 -0.29 -5.44
CA PRO A 108 -14.34 -0.16 -6.24
C PRO A 108 -14.08 0.52 -7.58
N ASN A 109 -14.65 -0.03 -8.65
CA ASN A 109 -14.36 0.39 -10.01
C ASN A 109 -14.51 1.90 -10.24
N ARG A 110 -15.49 2.54 -9.61
CA ARG A 110 -15.72 3.98 -9.76
C ARG A 110 -14.57 4.79 -9.14
N LEU A 111 -14.17 4.46 -7.92
CA LEU A 111 -13.00 5.09 -7.29
C LEU A 111 -11.73 4.81 -8.09
N TRP A 112 -11.53 3.57 -8.52
CA TRP A 112 -10.36 3.21 -9.33
C TRP A 112 -10.28 4.02 -10.64
N LYS A 113 -11.39 4.17 -11.36
CA LYS A 113 -11.44 5.01 -12.56
C LYS A 113 -11.08 6.47 -12.26
N LYS A 114 -11.61 7.01 -11.17
CA LYS A 114 -11.29 8.37 -10.71
C LYS A 114 -9.81 8.51 -10.38
N MET A 115 -9.25 7.57 -9.62
CA MET A 115 -7.81 7.54 -9.31
C MET A 115 -6.95 7.51 -10.58
N CYS A 116 -7.31 6.69 -11.58
CA CYS A 116 -6.56 6.61 -12.84
C CYS A 116 -6.52 7.92 -13.63
N GLN A 117 -7.48 8.81 -13.41
CA GLN A 117 -7.59 10.12 -14.05
C GLN A 117 -7.06 11.26 -13.17
N SER A 118 -6.76 10.97 -11.92
CA SER A 118 -6.35 11.98 -10.95
C SER A 118 -4.88 12.34 -11.10
N PRO A 119 -4.54 13.60 -10.84
CA PRO A 119 -3.15 14.03 -10.75
C PRO A 119 -2.43 13.30 -9.61
N ARG A 120 -1.11 13.23 -9.70
CA ARG A 120 -0.30 12.63 -8.65
C ARG A 120 0.97 13.42 -8.36
N ILE A 121 1.45 13.28 -7.16
CA ILE A 121 2.81 13.62 -6.79
C ILE A 121 3.66 12.33 -6.78
N HIS A 122 4.94 12.45 -7.04
CA HIS A 122 5.86 11.31 -7.03
C HIS A 122 7.02 11.57 -6.08
N MET A 123 7.21 10.65 -5.13
CA MET A 123 8.30 10.69 -4.16
C MET A 123 9.50 9.91 -4.71
N VAL A 124 10.65 10.55 -4.72
CA VAL A 124 11.94 9.94 -5.06
C VAL A 124 12.78 9.91 -3.79
N VAL A 125 13.20 8.73 -3.38
CA VAL A 125 13.96 8.48 -2.15
C VAL A 125 15.16 7.62 -2.48
N GLN A 126 16.32 7.94 -1.90
CA GLN A 126 17.54 7.18 -2.10
C GLN A 126 17.41 5.76 -1.58
N LEU A 127 18.13 4.81 -2.17
CA LEU A 127 17.99 3.39 -1.87
C LEU A 127 18.25 3.08 -0.39
N GLU A 128 19.27 3.70 0.17
CA GLU A 128 19.67 3.50 1.57
C GLU A 128 18.57 3.90 2.55
N ASP A 129 17.88 5.01 2.28
CA ASP A 129 16.76 5.47 3.11
C ASP A 129 15.51 4.63 2.90
N ARG A 130 15.28 4.16 1.68
CA ARG A 130 14.21 3.19 1.39
C ARG A 130 14.41 1.89 2.15
N VAL A 131 15.66 1.40 2.27
CA VAL A 131 15.99 0.22 3.05
C VAL A 131 15.70 0.46 4.53
N LYS A 132 16.20 1.54 5.12
CA LYS A 132 15.95 1.90 6.53
C LYS A 132 14.46 1.99 6.82
N PHE A 133 13.73 2.71 5.97
CA PHE A 133 12.28 2.88 6.13
C PHE A 133 11.54 1.55 6.04
N THR A 134 11.86 0.72 5.05
CA THR A 134 11.26 -0.61 4.89
C THR A 134 11.56 -1.50 6.09
N MET A 135 12.78 -1.52 6.60
CA MET A 135 13.14 -2.30 7.79
C MET A 135 12.34 -1.85 9.02
N SER A 136 12.17 -0.54 9.22
CA SER A 136 11.33 -0.01 10.30
C SER A 136 9.87 -0.41 10.14
N ASP A 137 9.33 -0.28 8.93
CA ASP A 137 7.92 -0.55 8.62
C ASP A 137 7.55 -2.04 8.66
N TYR A 138 8.53 -2.93 8.48
CA TYR A 138 8.40 -4.38 8.54
C TYR A 138 9.17 -5.00 9.71
N SER A 139 9.45 -4.22 10.76
CA SER A 139 10.23 -4.65 11.94
C SER A 139 9.69 -5.91 12.62
N TYR A 140 8.40 -6.16 12.52
CA TYR A 140 7.76 -7.37 13.06
C TYR A 140 8.27 -8.69 12.43
N PHE A 141 8.91 -8.67 11.27
CA PHE A 141 9.59 -9.84 10.71
C PHE A 141 10.97 -10.10 11.35
N CYS A 142 11.54 -9.08 11.97
CA CYS A 142 12.83 -9.20 12.66
C CYS A 142 12.68 -9.75 14.10
N ASP A 143 11.45 -9.74 14.62
CA ASP A 143 11.14 -10.22 15.97
C ASP A 143 10.69 -11.68 15.91
N LYS A 144 11.56 -12.57 16.46
CA LYS A 144 11.33 -14.03 16.45
C LYS A 144 10.08 -14.46 17.20
N GLU A 145 9.64 -13.71 18.21
CA GLU A 145 8.42 -14.02 18.97
C GLU A 145 7.14 -13.70 18.18
N ASN A 146 7.17 -12.64 17.39
CA ASN A 146 6.05 -12.22 16.56
C ASN A 146 6.01 -12.94 15.20
N ALA A 147 7.14 -13.44 14.71
CA ALA A 147 7.22 -14.17 13.45
C ALA A 147 6.40 -15.48 13.46
N ALA A 148 6.22 -16.12 14.62
CA ALA A 148 5.43 -17.34 14.76
C ALA A 148 3.92 -17.11 14.66
N ASN A 149 3.43 -15.89 14.88
CA ASN A 149 2.02 -15.51 14.84
C ASN A 149 1.59 -14.87 13.51
N SER A 150 2.52 -14.70 12.56
CA SER A 150 2.21 -14.17 11.24
C SER A 150 1.56 -15.22 10.34
N ALA A 151 0.76 -14.80 9.36
CA ALA A 151 0.08 -15.67 8.38
C ALA A 151 1.06 -16.40 7.42
N GLY A 152 2.10 -17.00 7.96
CA GLY A 152 3.23 -17.68 7.33
C GLY A 152 4.55 -17.10 7.83
N SER A 153 5.57 -17.95 7.96
CA SER A 153 6.92 -17.47 8.28
C SER A 153 7.44 -16.56 7.18
N LEU A 154 8.42 -15.72 7.49
CA LEU A 154 9.08 -14.88 6.46
C LEU A 154 9.61 -15.77 5.32
N GLU A 155 10.13 -16.94 5.64
CA GLU A 155 10.63 -17.91 4.67
C GLU A 155 9.53 -18.42 3.74
N ASP A 156 8.33 -18.70 4.26
CA ASP A 156 7.17 -19.12 3.45
C ASP A 156 6.75 -18.00 2.49
N LEU A 157 6.76 -16.76 2.98
CA LEU A 157 6.44 -15.59 2.17
C LEU A 157 7.48 -15.38 1.07
N LEU A 158 8.78 -15.48 1.39
CA LEU A 158 9.87 -15.39 0.42
C LEU A 158 9.81 -16.54 -0.59
N GLY A 159 9.41 -17.74 -0.16
CA GLY A 159 9.18 -18.88 -1.04
C GLY A 159 8.10 -18.62 -2.10
N ARG A 160 7.06 -17.85 -1.79
CA ARG A 160 6.02 -17.46 -2.77
C ARG A 160 6.53 -16.56 -3.87
N LEU A 161 7.63 -15.84 -3.63
CA LEU A 161 8.28 -14.99 -4.64
C LEU A 161 9.04 -15.80 -5.70
N GLU A 162 9.28 -17.11 -5.49
CA GLU A 162 9.99 -17.99 -6.44
C GLU A 162 9.38 -17.91 -7.84
N LYS A 163 8.05 -17.86 -7.95
CA LYS A 163 7.34 -17.77 -9.24
C LYS A 163 7.68 -16.52 -10.05
N HIS A 164 8.13 -15.46 -9.38
CA HIS A 164 8.38 -14.16 -10.01
C HIS A 164 9.86 -13.82 -10.10
N ALA A 165 10.63 -14.23 -9.11
CA ALA A 165 12.06 -13.89 -8.99
C ALA A 165 12.99 -15.04 -9.43
N GLY A 166 12.45 -16.26 -9.52
CA GLY A 166 13.21 -17.46 -9.82
C GLY A 166 13.74 -18.18 -8.55
N LYS A 167 13.96 -19.47 -8.70
CA LYS A 167 14.28 -20.38 -7.59
C LYS A 167 15.57 -20.02 -6.82
N GLN A 168 16.60 -19.58 -7.53
CA GLN A 168 17.89 -19.26 -6.89
C GLN A 168 17.75 -18.03 -5.99
N LYS A 169 17.22 -16.93 -6.50
CA LYS A 169 17.01 -15.71 -5.70
C LYS A 169 16.15 -15.96 -4.46
N SER A 170 15.06 -16.73 -4.62
CA SER A 170 14.20 -17.06 -3.48
C SER A 170 14.96 -17.82 -2.39
N LYS A 171 15.83 -18.75 -2.76
CA LYS A 171 16.69 -19.48 -1.81
C LYS A 171 17.71 -18.57 -1.12
N ASP A 172 18.33 -17.66 -1.87
CA ASP A 172 19.31 -16.73 -1.34
C ASP A 172 18.65 -15.79 -0.32
N TRP A 173 17.46 -15.29 -0.60
CA TRP A 173 16.67 -14.46 0.33
C TRP A 173 16.26 -15.22 1.60
N ILE A 174 15.82 -16.49 1.45
CA ILE A 174 15.51 -17.35 2.61
C ILE A 174 16.76 -17.57 3.47
N GLN A 175 17.93 -17.72 2.85
CA GLN A 175 19.18 -17.87 3.58
C GLN A 175 19.54 -16.60 4.36
N LEU A 176 19.44 -15.42 3.74
CA LEU A 176 19.63 -14.13 4.41
C LEU A 176 18.68 -13.94 5.60
N ALA A 177 17.41 -14.32 5.44
CA ALA A 177 16.43 -14.26 6.53
C ALA A 177 16.85 -15.16 7.72
N LYS A 178 17.34 -16.37 7.45
CA LYS A 178 17.82 -17.31 8.48
C LYS A 178 19.08 -16.82 9.20
N GLU A 179 19.96 -16.14 8.48
CA GLU A 179 21.18 -15.53 9.00
C GLU A 179 20.89 -14.26 9.81
N GLY A 180 19.68 -13.68 9.67
CA GLY A 180 19.30 -12.43 10.31
C GLY A 180 19.87 -11.18 9.62
N ASP A 181 20.40 -11.32 8.40
CA ASP A 181 20.90 -10.20 7.61
C ASP A 181 19.73 -9.48 6.89
N PHE A 182 18.87 -8.86 7.70
CA PHE A 182 17.64 -8.20 7.21
C PHE A 182 17.92 -6.96 6.37
N GLU A 183 19.04 -6.27 6.61
CA GLU A 183 19.41 -5.10 5.80
C GLU A 183 19.72 -5.50 4.37
N LYS A 184 20.58 -6.49 4.20
CA LYS A 184 20.92 -7.04 2.89
C LYS A 184 19.72 -7.66 2.20
N LEU A 185 18.90 -8.43 2.93
CA LEU A 185 17.65 -8.99 2.42
C LEU A 185 16.74 -7.92 1.91
N THR A 186 16.50 -6.85 2.68
CA THR A 186 15.63 -5.75 2.30
C THR A 186 16.14 -5.04 1.05
N LYS A 187 17.44 -4.76 0.99
CA LYS A 187 18.07 -4.13 -0.18
C LYS A 187 17.91 -4.99 -1.43
N GLU A 188 18.16 -6.30 -1.33
CA GLU A 188 17.99 -7.22 -2.45
C GLU A 188 16.53 -7.37 -2.90
N LEU A 189 15.59 -7.40 -1.96
CA LEU A 189 14.17 -7.42 -2.29
C LEU A 189 13.74 -6.14 -3.01
N ILE A 190 14.18 -4.98 -2.56
CA ILE A 190 13.86 -3.70 -3.19
C ILE A 190 14.39 -3.69 -4.63
N VAL A 191 15.67 -3.93 -4.84
CA VAL A 191 16.32 -3.83 -6.16
C VAL A 191 16.00 -5.03 -7.04
N GLY A 192 16.04 -6.23 -6.48
CA GLY A 192 15.95 -7.48 -7.23
C GLY A 192 14.52 -7.96 -7.52
N TYR A 193 13.52 -7.39 -6.84
CA TYR A 193 12.14 -7.79 -7.01
C TYR A 193 11.19 -6.60 -7.15
N TYR A 194 11.10 -5.72 -6.16
CA TYR A 194 10.08 -4.66 -6.15
C TYR A 194 10.29 -3.65 -7.26
N ASP A 195 11.49 -3.11 -7.44
CA ASP A 195 11.75 -2.11 -8.48
C ASP A 195 11.60 -2.68 -9.88
N LEU A 196 11.93 -3.96 -10.09
CA LEU A 196 11.76 -4.64 -11.37
C LEU A 196 10.27 -4.88 -11.72
N ASN A 197 9.44 -5.07 -10.69
CA ASN A 197 8.00 -5.31 -10.85
C ASN A 197 7.16 -4.03 -10.67
N TYR A 198 7.80 -2.93 -10.29
CA TYR A 198 7.10 -1.66 -10.12
C TYR A 198 6.61 -1.13 -11.47
N LYS A 199 5.31 -1.20 -11.66
CA LYS A 199 4.69 -0.60 -12.84
C LYS A 199 4.65 0.91 -12.63
N LYS A 200 5.47 1.65 -13.38
CA LYS A 200 5.40 3.11 -13.35
C LYS A 200 3.95 3.56 -13.59
N PRO A 201 3.44 4.46 -12.76
CA PRO A 201 2.11 5.04 -12.97
C PRO A 201 2.03 5.68 -14.36
N ARG A 202 0.85 5.63 -14.99
CA ARG A 202 0.64 6.23 -16.30
C ARG A 202 0.70 7.76 -16.22
N GLY A 203 1.28 8.38 -17.25
CA GLY A 203 1.40 9.84 -17.40
C GLY A 203 2.47 10.46 -16.47
N ASP A 204 2.73 11.74 -16.65
CA ASP A 204 3.70 12.47 -15.85
C ASP A 204 3.11 12.89 -14.49
N PRO A 205 3.91 12.95 -13.42
CA PRO A 205 3.45 13.47 -12.15
C PRO A 205 3.25 14.98 -12.22
N LEU A 206 2.31 15.53 -11.44
CA LEU A 206 2.17 16.97 -11.21
C LEU A 206 3.46 17.57 -10.66
N ALA A 207 4.09 16.85 -9.75
CA ALA A 207 5.35 17.23 -9.12
C ALA A 207 6.12 15.98 -8.71
N THR A 208 7.44 16.10 -8.74
CA THR A 208 8.37 15.09 -8.20
C THR A 208 9.09 15.71 -7.01
N TYR A 209 9.08 15.01 -5.88
CA TYR A 209 9.74 15.45 -4.66
C TYR A 209 10.87 14.48 -4.34
N GLU A 210 12.08 15.01 -4.24
CA GLU A 210 13.20 14.28 -3.65
C GLU A 210 13.10 14.40 -2.13
N VAL A 211 13.10 13.27 -1.46
CA VAL A 211 13.03 13.18 0.00
C VAL A 211 14.41 12.74 0.49
N ASN A 212 15.05 13.62 1.25
CA ASN A 212 16.27 13.29 1.98
C ASN A 212 15.88 13.00 3.44
N CYS A 213 16.35 11.87 3.97
CA CYS A 213 16.11 11.47 5.35
C CYS A 213 17.41 11.76 6.14
N ASP A 214 17.60 13.03 6.50
CA ASP A 214 18.70 13.43 7.40
C ASP A 214 18.38 13.09 8.85
#